data_7c2bff0e3c4bc9fe0eeca7188588bcc2
#
_entry.id   7c2bff0e3c4bc9fe0eeca7188588bcc2
#
_cell.length_a   1.000
_cell.length_b   1.000
_cell.length_c   1.000
_cell.angle_alpha   90.00
_cell.angle_beta   90.00
_cell.angle_gamma   90.00
#
_symmetry.space_group_name_H-M   'P 1'
#
loop_
_entity.id
_entity.type
_entity.pdbx_description
1 polymer ?
#
loop_
_entity_poly.entity_id
_entity_poly.type
_entity_poly.pdbx_seq_one_letter_code
_entity_poly.pdbx_strand_id
1 'polypeptide(L)'
;ERDQIEKRYTLLVRGITSERGEINFPLIKDSEKKIVKVGSLSKGAKPALTRFHRIKAYQCGFSLVEAELLTGRTHQLRVHFASISHPIVGDSKYGDFSVNENFEKMYGLKNQFLHASYFKFLELEGPLSYLSGKEFRSKLPEKEEKILASISRL
;
A
#
# COMPACT_ATOMS: atom_id res chain seq x y z
N GLU A 1 9.69 15.80 5.48
CA GLU A 1 10.38 16.21 4.26
C GLU A 1 9.69 15.61 3.05
N ARG A 2 9.39 16.42 2.07
CA ARG A 2 8.66 15.98 0.89
C ARG A 2 9.63 15.34 -0.10
N ASP A 3 9.36 14.10 -0.49
CA ASP A 3 10.12 13.44 -1.52
C ASP A 3 10.00 14.19 -2.85
N GLN A 4 11.08 14.16 -3.63
CA GLN A 4 11.10 14.71 -4.98
C GLN A 4 10.56 13.70 -6.01
N ILE A 5 9.92 12.65 -5.54
CA ILE A 5 9.34 11.59 -6.37
C ILE A 5 7.90 11.35 -5.92
N GLU A 6 6.97 11.42 -6.87
CA GLU A 6 5.60 10.98 -6.62
C GLU A 6 5.54 9.47 -6.81
N LYS A 7 5.04 8.75 -5.81
CA LYS A 7 4.96 7.28 -5.82
C LYS A 7 3.55 6.82 -5.60
N ARG A 8 3.05 5.96 -6.46
CA ARG A 8 1.74 5.33 -6.33
C ARG A 8 1.85 3.82 -6.39
N TYR A 9 1.02 3.18 -5.60
CA TYR A 9 0.99 1.73 -5.46
C TYR A 9 -0.42 1.22 -5.68
N THR A 10 -0.53 0.04 -6.28
CA THR A 10 -1.79 -0.69 -6.40
C THR A 10 -1.79 -1.80 -5.38
N LEU A 11 -2.85 -1.89 -4.58
CA LEU A 11 -2.94 -2.89 -3.52
C LEU A 11 -4.36 -3.43 -3.39
N LEU A 12 -4.45 -4.70 -2.96
CA LEU A 12 -5.72 -5.33 -2.64
C LEU A 12 -5.84 -5.43 -1.13
N VAL A 13 -6.93 -4.89 -0.59
CA VAL A 13 -7.16 -4.89 0.86
C VAL A 13 -8.46 -5.61 1.20
N ARG A 14 -8.52 -6.12 2.44
CA ARG A 14 -9.74 -6.74 2.98
C ARG A 14 -10.77 -5.65 3.27
N GLY A 15 -12.02 -5.95 2.95
CA GLY A 15 -13.14 -5.05 3.22
C GLY A 15 -13.33 -4.02 2.12
N ILE A 16 -14.40 -3.27 2.26
CA ILE A 16 -14.75 -2.22 1.30
C ILE A 16 -14.37 -0.87 1.89
N THR A 17 -13.37 -0.23 1.32
CA THR A 17 -12.90 1.08 1.78
C THR A 17 -13.88 2.18 1.35
N SER A 18 -13.73 3.37 1.92
CA SER A 18 -14.31 4.57 1.33
C SER A 18 -13.73 4.79 -0.07
N GLU A 19 -14.42 5.58 -0.90
CA GLU A 19 -13.94 5.89 -2.25
C GLU A 19 -12.60 6.60 -2.24
N ARG A 20 -12.40 7.52 -1.30
CA ARG A 20 -11.18 8.29 -1.13
C ARG A 20 -10.89 8.45 0.35
N GLY A 21 -9.62 8.59 0.68
CA GLY A 21 -9.25 8.83 2.07
C GLY A 21 -7.81 9.23 2.23
N GLU A 22 -7.52 9.71 3.43
CA GLU A 22 -6.16 9.97 3.89
C GLU A 22 -5.94 9.22 5.19
N ILE A 23 -4.75 8.64 5.33
CA ILE A 23 -4.33 7.99 6.56
C ILE A 23 -3.15 8.80 7.09
N ASN A 24 -3.36 9.48 8.20
CA ASN A 24 -2.40 10.41 8.77
C ASN A 24 -2.07 9.99 10.21
N PHE A 25 -1.47 8.82 10.36
CA PHE A 25 -1.04 8.30 11.65
C PHE A 25 0.48 8.21 11.71
N PRO A 26 1.12 8.85 12.69
CA PRO A 26 2.57 8.73 12.88
C PRO A 26 2.98 7.29 13.11
N LEU A 27 4.16 6.93 12.65
CA LEU A 27 4.66 5.57 12.71
C LEU A 27 5.99 5.50 13.49
N ILE A 28 6.14 4.42 14.24
CA ILE A 28 7.34 4.14 15.02
C ILE A 28 7.74 2.68 14.88
N LYS A 29 9.04 2.42 14.80
CA LYS A 29 9.57 1.06 14.77
C LYS A 29 9.60 0.48 16.18
N ASP A 30 9.10 -0.74 16.33
CA ASP A 30 9.29 -1.55 17.52
C ASP A 30 10.42 -2.52 17.21
N SER A 31 11.65 -2.21 17.66
CA SER A 31 12.83 -2.98 17.31
C SER A 31 12.86 -4.36 17.95
N GLU A 32 12.21 -4.56 19.08
CA GLU A 32 12.11 -5.88 19.73
C GLU A 32 11.24 -6.82 18.93
N LYS A 33 10.07 -6.35 18.49
CA LYS A 33 9.12 -7.14 17.70
C LYS A 33 9.40 -7.11 16.21
N LYS A 34 10.34 -6.28 15.76
CA LYS A 34 10.68 -6.07 14.34
C LYS A 34 9.46 -5.71 13.50
N ILE A 35 8.59 -4.87 14.04
CA ILE A 35 7.40 -4.36 13.36
C ILE A 35 7.36 -2.84 13.44
N VAL A 36 6.53 -2.25 12.60
CA VAL A 36 6.19 -0.83 12.64
C VAL A 36 4.76 -0.71 13.16
N LYS A 37 4.50 0.29 13.97
CA LYS A 37 3.17 0.51 14.55
C LYS A 37 2.82 2.00 14.55
N VAL A 38 1.54 2.30 14.68
CA VAL A 38 1.07 3.66 14.92
C VAL A 38 1.54 4.09 16.32
N GLY A 39 2.09 5.27 16.41
CA GLY A 39 2.60 5.78 17.66
C GLY A 39 2.34 7.27 17.82
N SER A 40 2.85 7.83 18.91
CA SER A 40 2.70 9.24 19.25
C SER A 40 3.94 10.04 18.84
N LEU A 41 3.73 11.20 18.24
CA LEU A 41 4.83 12.12 17.91
C LEU A 41 5.64 12.48 19.15
N SER A 42 5.00 12.64 20.28
CA SER A 42 5.68 12.95 21.56
C SER A 42 6.57 11.82 22.05
N LYS A 43 6.37 10.59 21.55
CA LYS A 43 7.17 9.41 21.92
C LYS A 43 8.12 8.96 20.80
N GLY A 44 8.38 9.82 19.83
CA GLY A 44 9.35 9.57 18.79
C GLY A 44 8.80 8.98 17.49
N ALA A 45 7.49 8.83 17.38
CA ALA A 45 6.88 8.43 16.10
C ALA A 45 7.07 9.54 15.07
N LYS A 46 7.24 9.16 13.81
CA LYS A 46 7.44 10.09 12.69
C LYS A 46 6.15 10.33 11.94
N PRO A 47 5.89 11.57 11.51
CA PRO A 47 4.72 11.86 10.68
C PRO A 47 4.69 10.96 9.45
N ALA A 48 3.52 10.45 9.12
CA ALA A 48 3.33 9.61 7.94
C ALA A 48 1.96 9.89 7.33
N LEU A 49 1.93 10.14 6.03
CA LEU A 49 0.72 10.48 5.31
C LEU A 49 0.59 9.64 4.06
N THR A 50 -0.53 8.94 3.95
CA THR A 50 -0.94 8.16 2.79
C THR A 50 -2.26 8.71 2.28
N ARG A 51 -2.36 8.91 0.97
CA ARG A 51 -3.61 9.28 0.31
C ARG A 51 -4.03 8.15 -0.60
N PHE A 52 -5.32 7.83 -0.65
CA PHE A 52 -5.76 6.73 -1.49
C PHE A 52 -7.10 6.99 -2.15
N HIS A 53 -7.36 6.25 -3.25
CA HIS A 53 -8.69 6.13 -3.82
C HIS A 53 -8.94 4.67 -4.19
N ARG A 54 -10.21 4.26 -4.06
CA ARG A 54 -10.63 2.91 -4.42
C ARG A 54 -10.84 2.83 -5.92
N ILE A 55 -10.16 1.89 -6.58
CA ILE A 55 -10.34 1.61 -8.00
C ILE A 55 -11.58 0.76 -8.22
N LYS A 56 -11.76 -0.27 -7.39
CA LYS A 56 -12.86 -1.22 -7.53
C LYS A 56 -13.20 -1.87 -6.19
N ALA A 57 -14.49 -2.06 -5.95
CA ALA A 57 -15.00 -2.86 -4.84
C ALA A 57 -15.47 -4.20 -5.37
N TYR A 58 -15.05 -5.29 -4.73
CA TYR A 58 -15.45 -6.64 -5.13
C TYR A 58 -16.54 -7.15 -4.19
N GLN A 59 -17.54 -7.82 -4.76
CA GLN A 59 -18.69 -8.31 -3.98
C GLN A 59 -18.27 -9.29 -2.87
N CYS A 60 -17.17 -10.01 -3.07
CA CYS A 60 -16.66 -10.92 -2.06
C CYS A 60 -15.96 -10.24 -0.87
N GLY A 61 -15.95 -8.90 -0.83
CA GLY A 61 -15.50 -8.16 0.34
C GLY A 61 -14.07 -7.67 0.30
N PHE A 62 -13.55 -7.32 -0.88
CA PHE A 62 -12.21 -6.76 -1.06
C PHE A 62 -12.26 -5.49 -1.86
N SER A 63 -11.27 -4.64 -1.70
CA SER A 63 -11.11 -3.40 -2.47
C SER A 63 -9.76 -3.36 -3.16
N LEU A 64 -9.76 -3.00 -4.43
CA LEU A 64 -8.55 -2.65 -5.15
C LEU A 64 -8.36 -1.14 -5.00
N VAL A 65 -7.20 -0.74 -4.50
CA VAL A 65 -6.93 0.63 -4.10
C VAL A 65 -5.65 1.12 -4.78
N GLU A 66 -5.64 2.37 -5.21
CA GLU A 66 -4.41 3.07 -5.55
C GLU A 66 -4.05 4.00 -4.40
N ALA A 67 -2.84 3.88 -3.88
CA ALA A 67 -2.35 4.69 -2.77
C ALA A 67 -1.12 5.50 -3.16
N GLU A 68 -1.09 6.75 -2.75
CA GLU A 68 0.04 7.65 -2.92
C GLU A 68 0.77 7.81 -1.59
N LEU A 69 2.09 7.61 -1.62
CA LEU A 69 2.95 7.87 -0.48
C LEU A 69 3.37 9.33 -0.49
N LEU A 70 2.87 10.12 0.47
CA LEU A 70 3.30 11.50 0.66
C LEU A 70 4.50 11.59 1.61
N THR A 71 4.73 10.53 2.35
CA THR A 71 5.94 10.25 3.13
C THR A 71 6.37 8.82 2.84
N GLY A 72 7.60 8.45 3.17
CA GLY A 72 8.13 7.12 2.86
C GLY A 72 8.63 6.36 4.08
N ARG A 73 7.81 6.21 5.11
CA ARG A 73 8.20 5.44 6.30
C ARG A 73 8.21 3.94 6.02
N THR A 74 9.06 3.21 6.74
CA THR A 74 9.15 1.75 6.62
C THR A 74 7.78 1.11 6.79
N HIS A 75 7.40 0.22 5.89
CA HIS A 75 6.12 -0.50 5.90
C HIS A 75 4.88 0.42 5.97
N GLN A 76 4.99 1.65 5.53
CA GLN A 76 3.94 2.64 5.73
C GLN A 76 2.57 2.19 5.22
N LEU A 77 2.46 1.75 3.97
CA LEU A 77 1.17 1.32 3.41
C LEU A 77 0.61 0.12 4.15
N ARG A 78 1.47 -0.82 4.51
CA ARG A 78 1.08 -2.04 5.20
C ARG A 78 0.48 -1.74 6.57
N VAL A 79 1.14 -0.89 7.35
CA VAL A 79 0.69 -0.51 8.69
C VAL A 79 -0.53 0.43 8.61
N HIS A 80 -0.49 1.42 7.72
CA HIS A 80 -1.59 2.36 7.57
C HIS A 80 -2.90 1.66 7.23
N PHE A 81 -2.90 0.78 6.22
CA PHE A 81 -4.13 0.09 5.84
C PHE A 81 -4.60 -0.90 6.90
N ALA A 82 -3.69 -1.57 7.60
CA ALA A 82 -4.07 -2.40 8.74
C ALA A 82 -4.71 -1.57 9.86
N SER A 83 -4.19 -0.37 10.11
CA SER A 83 -4.68 0.50 11.18
C SER A 83 -6.11 1.02 10.95
N ILE A 84 -6.56 1.06 9.70
CA ILE A 84 -7.94 1.44 9.37
C ILE A 84 -8.84 0.23 9.11
N SER A 85 -8.42 -0.94 9.55
CA SER A 85 -9.15 -2.21 9.43
C SER A 85 -9.29 -2.73 7.99
N HIS A 86 -8.38 -2.33 7.12
CA HIS A 86 -8.30 -2.79 5.74
C HIS A 86 -6.91 -3.36 5.43
N PRO A 87 -6.49 -4.44 6.12
CA PRO A 87 -5.16 -4.98 5.91
C PRO A 87 -4.97 -5.47 4.49
N ILE A 88 -3.72 -5.36 4.02
CA ILE A 88 -3.37 -5.81 2.66
C ILE A 88 -3.43 -7.33 2.61
N VAL A 89 -4.09 -7.85 1.57
CA VAL A 89 -4.21 -9.29 1.34
C VAL A 89 -2.81 -9.89 1.10
N GLY A 90 -2.51 -10.97 1.79
CA GLY A 90 -1.22 -11.64 1.68
C GLY A 90 -0.13 -11.13 2.61
N ASP A 91 -0.40 -10.10 3.38
CA ASP A 91 0.59 -9.53 4.29
C ASP A 91 0.77 -10.40 5.52
N SER A 92 1.94 -11.02 5.65
CA SER A 92 2.23 -11.97 6.73
C SER A 92 2.47 -11.32 8.09
N LYS A 93 2.75 -10.02 8.13
CA LYS A 93 3.00 -9.31 9.39
C LYS A 93 1.79 -8.54 9.92
N TYR A 94 1.12 -7.81 9.04
CA TYR A 94 0.05 -6.88 9.43
C TYR A 94 -1.32 -7.28 8.91
N GLY A 95 -1.40 -8.38 8.17
CA GLY A 95 -2.60 -8.80 7.47
C GLY A 95 -3.52 -9.70 8.28
N ASP A 96 -4.53 -10.19 7.59
CA ASP A 96 -5.51 -11.15 8.13
C ASP A 96 -5.06 -12.56 7.75
N PHE A 97 -4.66 -13.37 8.73
CA PHE A 97 -4.13 -14.71 8.47
C PHE A 97 -5.14 -15.63 7.80
N SER A 98 -6.41 -15.53 8.16
CA SER A 98 -7.49 -16.34 7.57
C SER A 98 -7.65 -16.06 6.08
N VAL A 99 -7.69 -14.77 5.72
CA VAL A 99 -7.73 -14.32 4.34
C VAL A 99 -6.47 -14.76 3.59
N ASN A 100 -5.31 -14.56 4.20
CA ASN A 100 -4.02 -14.90 3.59
C ASN A 100 -3.92 -16.40 3.28
N GLU A 101 -4.37 -17.24 4.21
CA GLU A 101 -4.38 -18.70 4.01
C GLU A 101 -5.24 -19.10 2.82
N ASN A 102 -6.43 -18.52 2.70
CA ASN A 102 -7.32 -18.78 1.58
C ASN A 102 -6.72 -18.34 0.24
N PHE A 103 -6.13 -17.16 0.20
CA PHE A 103 -5.52 -16.66 -1.04
C PHE A 103 -4.28 -17.46 -1.42
N GLU A 104 -3.52 -17.96 -0.47
CA GLU A 104 -2.39 -18.83 -0.76
C GLU A 104 -2.87 -20.16 -1.34
N LYS A 105 -3.88 -20.78 -0.74
CA LYS A 105 -4.43 -22.07 -1.21
C LYS A 105 -5.08 -21.95 -2.58
N MET A 106 -5.87 -20.91 -2.79
CA MET A 106 -6.65 -20.78 -4.03
C MET A 106 -5.84 -20.18 -5.19
N TYR A 107 -4.92 -19.28 -4.90
CA TYR A 107 -4.25 -18.50 -5.93
C TYR A 107 -2.73 -18.54 -5.85
N GLY A 108 -2.17 -19.16 -4.82
CA GLY A 108 -0.73 -19.21 -4.60
C GLY A 108 -0.12 -17.86 -4.20
N LEU A 109 -0.92 -16.95 -3.65
CA LEU A 109 -0.42 -15.67 -3.18
C LEU A 109 0.30 -15.82 -1.85
N LYS A 110 1.61 -15.58 -1.82
CA LYS A 110 2.46 -15.81 -0.65
C LYS A 110 2.91 -14.54 0.06
N ASN A 111 2.83 -13.40 -0.62
CA ASN A 111 3.27 -12.11 -0.09
C ASN A 111 2.17 -11.09 -0.26
N GLN A 112 2.36 -9.91 0.32
CA GLN A 112 1.39 -8.83 0.24
C GLN A 112 1.09 -8.43 -1.21
N PHE A 113 -0.19 -8.29 -1.51
CA PHE A 113 -0.65 -7.80 -2.81
C PHE A 113 -0.44 -6.29 -2.86
N LEU A 114 0.77 -5.91 -3.19
CA LEU A 114 1.24 -4.53 -3.17
C LEU A 114 2.24 -4.33 -4.31
N HIS A 115 1.89 -3.49 -5.25
CA HIS A 115 2.68 -3.27 -6.47
C HIS A 115 2.96 -1.79 -6.70
N ALA A 116 4.22 -1.44 -6.89
CA ALA A 116 4.61 -0.09 -7.27
C ALA A 116 4.20 0.12 -8.74
N SER A 117 3.11 0.86 -8.96
CA SER A 117 2.49 1.00 -10.28
C SER A 117 2.85 2.27 -11.03
N TYR A 118 3.33 3.27 -10.31
CA TYR A 118 3.61 4.57 -10.90
C TYR A 118 4.62 5.34 -10.07
N PHE A 119 5.57 5.99 -10.73
CA PHE A 119 6.32 7.05 -10.10
C PHE A 119 6.68 8.14 -11.11
N LYS A 120 6.85 9.34 -10.60
CA LYS A 120 7.19 10.52 -11.37
C LYS A 120 8.25 11.31 -10.63
N PHE A 121 9.29 11.66 -11.33
CA PHE A 121 10.26 12.62 -10.80
C PHE A 121 9.65 14.01 -10.84
N LEU A 122 9.57 14.66 -9.70
CA LEU A 122 9.14 16.04 -9.60
C LEU A 122 10.30 16.95 -10.05
N GLU A 123 10.31 18.19 -9.63
CA GLU A 123 11.38 19.09 -10.01
C GLU A 123 12.65 18.72 -9.25
N LEU A 124 13.67 18.25 -9.98
CA LEU A 124 14.96 17.87 -9.44
C LEU A 124 16.01 18.91 -9.75
N GLU A 125 16.97 19.09 -8.84
CA GLU A 125 18.11 19.97 -9.01
C GLU A 125 19.39 19.18 -9.26
N GLY A 126 20.42 19.86 -9.82
CA GLY A 126 21.74 19.29 -10.02
C GLY A 126 21.83 18.33 -11.21
N PRO A 127 22.75 17.33 -11.14
CA PRO A 127 23.04 16.46 -12.29
C PRO A 127 21.85 15.64 -12.78
N LEU A 128 20.85 15.37 -11.93
CA LEU A 128 19.68 14.58 -12.28
C LEU A 128 18.48 15.42 -12.73
N SER A 129 18.67 16.73 -12.90
CA SER A 129 17.57 17.63 -13.29
C SER A 129 16.90 17.23 -14.60
N TYR A 130 17.60 16.53 -15.50
CA TYR A 130 17.04 16.04 -16.76
C TYR A 130 15.93 15.00 -16.57
N LEU A 131 15.83 14.39 -15.39
CA LEU A 131 14.77 13.44 -15.07
C LEU A 131 13.46 14.12 -14.61
N SER A 132 13.51 15.41 -14.34
CA SER A 132 12.35 16.17 -13.86
C SER A 132 11.14 15.99 -14.78
N GLY A 133 10.00 15.65 -14.21
CA GLY A 133 8.76 15.43 -14.94
C GLY A 133 8.64 14.09 -15.64
N LYS A 134 9.67 13.25 -15.63
CA LYS A 134 9.59 11.91 -16.25
C LYS A 134 8.73 10.98 -15.42
N GLU A 135 7.85 10.24 -16.10
CA GLU A 135 6.92 9.29 -15.50
C GLU A 135 7.28 7.87 -15.88
N PHE A 136 7.04 6.96 -14.95
CA PHE A 136 7.25 5.54 -15.16
C PHE A 136 6.02 4.78 -14.67
N ARG A 137 5.50 3.87 -15.50
CA ARG A 137 4.34 3.06 -15.16
C ARG A 137 4.70 1.60 -15.25
N SER A 138 4.17 0.80 -14.33
CA SER A 138 4.35 -0.64 -14.33
C SER A 138 2.98 -1.31 -14.17
N LYS A 139 2.67 -2.23 -15.06
CA LYS A 139 1.43 -3.00 -14.99
C LYS A 139 1.51 -4.01 -13.86
N LEU A 140 0.35 -4.37 -13.30
CA LEU A 140 0.28 -5.48 -12.35
C LEU A 140 0.88 -6.74 -12.98
N PRO A 141 1.64 -7.52 -12.22
CA PRO A 141 2.10 -8.82 -12.70
C PRO A 141 0.93 -9.73 -13.07
N GLU A 142 1.17 -10.66 -13.97
CA GLU A 142 0.14 -11.58 -14.49
C GLU A 142 -0.57 -12.34 -13.38
N LYS A 143 0.15 -12.77 -12.34
CA LYS A 143 -0.41 -13.50 -11.20
C LYS A 143 -1.48 -12.68 -10.49
N GLU A 144 -1.18 -11.43 -10.18
CA GLU A 144 -2.11 -10.51 -9.52
C GLU A 144 -3.30 -10.19 -10.41
N GLU A 145 -3.08 -9.99 -11.70
CA GLU A 145 -4.15 -9.79 -12.67
C GLU A 145 -5.13 -10.99 -12.69
N LYS A 146 -4.62 -12.20 -12.66
CA LYS A 146 -5.43 -13.41 -12.62
C LYS A 146 -6.24 -13.54 -11.33
N ILE A 147 -5.66 -13.13 -10.20
CA ILE A 147 -6.36 -13.10 -8.91
C ILE A 147 -7.56 -12.16 -9.01
N LEU A 148 -7.34 -10.95 -9.51
CA LEU A 148 -8.43 -9.96 -9.65
C LEU A 148 -9.53 -10.47 -10.58
N ALA A 149 -9.18 -11.10 -11.69
CA ALA A 149 -10.14 -11.69 -12.61
C ALA A 149 -10.95 -12.78 -11.91
N SER A 150 -10.31 -13.59 -11.08
CA SER A 150 -10.98 -14.67 -10.34
C SER A 150 -11.96 -14.14 -9.29
N ILE A 151 -11.55 -13.18 -8.47
CA ILE A 151 -12.43 -12.65 -7.43
C ILE A 151 -13.55 -11.76 -8.00
N SER A 152 -13.40 -11.27 -9.22
CA SER A 152 -14.46 -10.51 -9.93
C SER A 152 -15.66 -11.38 -10.26
N ARG A 153 -15.48 -12.70 -10.32
CA ARG A 153 -16.54 -13.65 -10.65
C ARG A 153 -17.27 -14.21 -9.44
N LEU A 154 -16.84 -13.85 -8.24
CA LEU A 154 -17.43 -14.34 -6.99
C LEU A 154 -18.66 -13.53 -6.56
#